data_2713b6875310e4d63dcc6f7674743c5e
#
_entry.id   2713b6875310e4d63dcc6f7674743c5e
#
_cell.length_a   1.000
_cell.length_b   1.000
_cell.length_c   1.000
_cell.angle_alpha   90.00
_cell.angle_beta   90.00
_cell.angle_gamma   90.00
#
_symmetry.space_group_name_H-M   'P 1'
#
loop_
_entity.id
_entity.type
_entity.pdbx_description
1 polymer ?
#
loop_
_entity_poly.entity_id
_entity_poly.type
_entity_poly.pdbx_seq_one_letter_code
_entity_poly.pdbx_strand_id
1 'polypeptide(L)'
;MEIRDIASAMQKYLSRSNRNTAYIPYTTVMQECYAWYRNLTDWHNYFIYNGLRRVKQERAKLGMAKTVCEDWASLLLNEKVAITTNSQAENDKINEVLEYNNFSVEANKLVELMFALGTGAFVETWNGERVVLDYIQGDMIFPLAWDNGVITECAFAKIGGSLKDAKFTVIMHTLENGEYVIKTVELDAEGGVCRPTRPIQVAYGLRTVEEENKEFTSIIYTQSSVPCFQIIKPNIVNNYDKTNPLGMGIIYNAVDILKSVDTEYDSYLNEFNLGKKRIFVKSGLKSIKMLDNAKDKRNSIVNHIDPNDTMYYTLNSENDDGKLPIEIFDPTLRTNEHNIALNTQLNLLSRKVGLGAGYYEFQGGNVARTATEIVSMNSSLFRNLCKHELVMTTALTGMCKAILNLYNLYGGTNFDIDTEITIDYDDSIIDDTEKTQQKAMAEFNAGLIDQVEYFALTRKLTREQATKFVAEMKATDTMKEVSSLMNSFGI
;
A
#
# COMPACT_ATOMS: atom_id res chain seq x y z
N MET A 1 -22.09 1.47 -7.30
CA MET A 1 -21.42 2.39 -8.26
C MET A 1 -20.00 1.90 -8.39
N GLU A 2 -19.56 1.57 -9.59
CA GLU A 2 -18.18 1.19 -9.83
C GLU A 2 -17.29 2.44 -9.95
N ILE A 3 -16.00 2.31 -9.65
CA ILE A 3 -15.00 3.40 -9.76
C ILE A 3 -15.01 4.04 -11.16
N ARG A 4 -15.23 3.22 -12.21
CA ARG A 4 -15.37 3.69 -13.59
C ARG A 4 -16.51 4.68 -13.77
N ASP A 5 -17.58 4.48 -13.05
CA ASP A 5 -18.77 5.34 -13.13
C ASP A 5 -18.45 6.71 -12.54
N ILE A 6 -17.70 6.76 -11.42
CA ILE A 6 -17.29 8.01 -10.77
C ILE A 6 -16.34 8.80 -11.65
N ALA A 7 -15.31 8.16 -12.21
CA ALA A 7 -14.38 8.83 -13.12
C ALA A 7 -15.08 9.40 -14.36
N SER A 8 -16.03 8.65 -14.93
CA SER A 8 -16.83 9.09 -16.08
C SER A 8 -17.77 10.25 -15.71
N ALA A 9 -18.42 10.17 -14.54
CA ALA A 9 -19.29 11.23 -14.03
C ALA A 9 -18.51 12.53 -13.76
N MET A 10 -17.34 12.40 -13.11
CA MET A 10 -16.42 13.53 -12.87
C MET A 10 -15.95 14.18 -14.16
N GLN A 11 -15.60 13.38 -15.16
CA GLN A 11 -15.22 13.90 -16.46
C GLN A 11 -16.31 14.72 -17.10
N LYS A 12 -17.54 14.19 -17.14
CA LYS A 12 -18.69 14.91 -17.71
C LYS A 12 -18.95 16.22 -16.96
N TYR A 13 -18.84 16.20 -15.64
CA TYR A 13 -19.01 17.38 -14.80
C TYR A 13 -17.91 18.43 -15.07
N LEU A 14 -16.64 18.04 -15.01
CA LEU A 14 -15.50 18.93 -15.22
C LEU A 14 -15.49 19.50 -16.66
N SER A 15 -15.84 18.70 -17.66
CA SER A 15 -15.96 19.17 -19.05
C SER A 15 -17.04 20.23 -19.23
N ARG A 16 -18.19 20.11 -18.55
CA ARG A 16 -19.25 21.12 -18.56
C ARG A 16 -18.81 22.43 -17.90
N SER A 17 -17.97 22.31 -16.87
CA SER A 17 -17.41 23.46 -16.13
C SER A 17 -16.18 24.07 -16.81
N ASN A 18 -15.85 23.64 -18.04
CA ASN A 18 -14.68 24.07 -18.82
C ASN A 18 -13.34 23.92 -18.08
N ARG A 19 -13.23 22.89 -17.26
CA ARG A 19 -12.03 22.56 -16.48
C ARG A 19 -11.24 21.40 -17.10
N ASN A 20 -9.98 21.25 -16.70
CA ASN A 20 -9.05 20.30 -17.29
C ASN A 20 -9.48 18.84 -17.07
N THR A 21 -9.35 18.01 -18.12
CA THR A 21 -9.76 16.61 -18.15
C THR A 21 -8.58 15.64 -18.34
N ALA A 22 -7.35 16.05 -18.01
CA ALA A 22 -6.12 15.26 -18.22
C ALA A 22 -6.09 13.92 -17.46
N TYR A 23 -7.01 13.71 -16.54
CA TYR A 23 -7.11 12.48 -15.73
C TYR A 23 -7.43 11.21 -16.53
N ILE A 24 -8.18 11.31 -17.63
CA ILE A 24 -8.83 10.17 -18.30
C ILE A 24 -7.88 9.14 -18.88
N PRO A 25 -6.81 9.53 -19.62
CA PRO A 25 -5.88 8.52 -20.16
C PRO A 25 -5.20 7.71 -19.06
N TYR A 26 -5.03 8.30 -17.88
CA TYR A 26 -4.35 7.70 -16.75
C TYR A 26 -5.21 6.70 -15.98
N THR A 27 -6.54 6.81 -16.06
CA THR A 27 -7.48 5.90 -15.37
C THR A 27 -7.25 4.43 -15.76
N THR A 28 -6.90 4.17 -17.02
CA THR A 28 -6.62 2.81 -17.50
C THR A 28 -5.41 2.18 -16.79
N VAL A 29 -4.34 2.96 -16.60
CA VAL A 29 -3.12 2.51 -15.89
C VAL A 29 -3.42 2.22 -14.42
N MET A 30 -4.14 3.11 -13.75
CA MET A 30 -4.57 2.90 -12.37
C MET A 30 -5.44 1.66 -12.22
N GLN A 31 -6.38 1.45 -13.15
CA GLN A 31 -7.25 0.28 -13.14
C GLN A 31 -6.49 -1.02 -13.35
N GLU A 32 -5.47 -1.03 -14.21
CA GLU A 32 -4.60 -2.19 -14.40
C GLU A 32 -3.82 -2.50 -13.11
N CYS A 33 -3.18 -1.51 -12.51
CA CYS A 33 -2.49 -1.67 -11.23
C CYS A 33 -3.44 -2.18 -10.14
N TYR A 34 -4.63 -1.60 -10.04
CA TYR A 34 -5.62 -1.99 -9.04
C TYR A 34 -6.18 -3.40 -9.27
N ALA A 35 -6.32 -3.82 -10.53
CA ALA A 35 -6.71 -5.19 -10.87
C ALA A 35 -5.65 -6.21 -10.40
N TRP A 36 -4.36 -5.90 -10.60
CA TRP A 36 -3.25 -6.71 -10.09
C TRP A 36 -3.20 -6.74 -8.57
N TYR A 37 -3.34 -5.59 -7.93
CA TYR A 37 -3.39 -5.47 -6.47
C TYR A 37 -4.51 -6.32 -5.86
N ARG A 38 -5.68 -6.36 -6.48
CA ARG A 38 -6.83 -7.17 -6.04
C ARG A 38 -6.79 -8.62 -6.51
N ASN A 39 -5.79 -9.05 -7.28
CA ASN A 39 -5.74 -10.36 -7.94
C ASN A 39 -6.96 -10.67 -8.84
N LEU A 40 -7.52 -9.64 -9.48
CA LEU A 40 -8.72 -9.74 -10.33
C LEU A 40 -8.44 -9.40 -11.80
N THR A 41 -7.26 -9.75 -12.28
CA THR A 41 -6.91 -9.53 -13.69
C THR A 41 -7.47 -10.64 -14.57
N ASP A 42 -7.95 -10.27 -15.77
CA ASP A 42 -8.42 -11.24 -16.77
C ASP A 42 -7.30 -12.12 -17.31
N TRP A 43 -6.05 -11.71 -17.16
CA TRP A 43 -4.87 -12.47 -17.60
C TRP A 43 -4.77 -13.86 -16.95
N HIS A 44 -5.29 -14.05 -15.76
CA HIS A 44 -5.29 -15.36 -15.09
C HIS A 44 -6.26 -16.34 -15.73
N ASN A 45 -7.28 -15.86 -16.46
CA ASN A 45 -8.22 -16.70 -17.16
C ASN A 45 -7.68 -17.07 -18.54
N TYR A 46 -7.65 -18.38 -18.86
CA TYR A 46 -7.25 -18.86 -20.18
C TYR A 46 -8.08 -20.08 -20.59
N PHE A 47 -7.96 -20.45 -21.84
CA PHE A 47 -8.69 -21.60 -22.39
C PHE A 47 -7.71 -22.65 -22.88
N ILE A 48 -7.98 -23.89 -22.52
CA ILE A 48 -7.30 -25.07 -23.09
C ILE A 48 -8.29 -25.83 -23.93
N TYR A 49 -7.75 -26.58 -24.94
CA TYR A 49 -8.55 -27.49 -25.72
C TYR A 49 -8.25 -28.92 -25.24
N ASN A 50 -9.28 -29.63 -24.74
CA ASN A 50 -9.12 -30.96 -24.18
C ASN A 50 -9.36 -32.08 -25.20
N GLY A 51 -9.27 -31.79 -26.50
CA GLY A 51 -9.54 -32.73 -27.59
C GLY A 51 -10.99 -32.70 -28.07
N LEU A 52 -11.94 -32.23 -27.26
CA LEU A 52 -13.37 -32.18 -27.58
C LEU A 52 -13.93 -30.77 -27.58
N ARG A 53 -13.54 -29.96 -26.59
CA ARG A 53 -14.06 -28.60 -26.41
C ARG A 53 -13.03 -27.67 -25.75
N ARG A 54 -13.25 -26.38 -25.89
CA ARG A 54 -12.54 -25.38 -25.10
C ARG A 54 -13.02 -25.42 -23.67
N VAL A 55 -12.10 -25.52 -22.72
CA VAL A 55 -12.36 -25.51 -21.28
C VAL A 55 -11.67 -24.29 -20.69
N LYS A 56 -12.43 -23.48 -19.92
CA LYS A 56 -11.87 -22.36 -19.19
C LYS A 56 -11.04 -22.88 -18.03
N GLN A 57 -9.85 -22.32 -17.89
CA GLN A 57 -8.93 -22.57 -16.78
C GLN A 57 -8.58 -21.23 -16.11
N GLU A 58 -8.19 -21.28 -14.86
CA GLU A 58 -7.70 -20.13 -14.11
C GLU A 58 -6.34 -20.47 -13.54
N ARG A 59 -5.33 -19.60 -13.76
CA ARG A 59 -4.00 -19.75 -13.16
C ARG A 59 -4.06 -19.51 -11.67
N ALA A 60 -3.30 -20.28 -10.91
CA ALA A 60 -3.06 -20.02 -9.51
C ALA A 60 -2.31 -18.70 -9.35
N LYS A 61 -2.62 -17.97 -8.29
CA LYS A 61 -2.13 -16.61 -8.02
C LYS A 61 -1.34 -16.62 -6.72
N LEU A 62 -0.12 -16.11 -6.75
CA LEU A 62 0.68 -15.90 -5.53
C LEU A 62 0.33 -14.58 -4.82
N GLY A 63 -0.20 -13.61 -5.58
CA GLY A 63 -0.70 -12.36 -5.02
C GLY A 63 0.37 -11.35 -4.64
N MET A 64 1.56 -11.45 -5.21
CA MET A 64 2.72 -10.60 -4.86
C MET A 64 2.51 -9.11 -5.06
N ALA A 65 1.56 -8.69 -5.91
CA ALA A 65 1.27 -7.27 -6.10
C ALA A 65 0.74 -6.60 -4.83
N LYS A 66 -0.15 -7.27 -4.07
CA LYS A 66 -0.63 -6.81 -2.76
C LYS A 66 0.52 -6.77 -1.75
N THR A 67 1.30 -7.85 -1.67
CA THR A 67 2.42 -7.96 -0.74
C THR A 67 3.46 -6.85 -0.94
N VAL A 68 3.81 -6.53 -2.19
CA VAL A 68 4.74 -5.43 -2.50
C VAL A 68 4.24 -4.09 -1.98
N CYS A 69 2.95 -3.78 -2.18
CA CYS A 69 2.38 -2.51 -1.72
C CYS A 69 2.31 -2.43 -0.19
N GLU A 70 1.97 -3.53 0.47
CA GLU A 70 1.89 -3.66 1.92
C GLU A 70 3.27 -3.51 2.58
N ASP A 71 4.29 -4.17 2.02
CA ASP A 71 5.67 -4.07 2.50
C ASP A 71 6.20 -2.64 2.38
N TRP A 72 5.98 -1.98 1.26
CA TRP A 72 6.37 -0.58 1.09
C TRP A 72 5.63 0.37 2.04
N ALA A 73 4.35 0.15 2.30
CA ALA A 73 3.59 0.94 3.27
C ALA A 73 4.14 0.76 4.69
N SER A 74 4.43 -0.48 5.07
CA SER A 74 5.00 -0.81 6.38
C SER A 74 6.41 -0.26 6.58
N LEU A 75 7.20 -0.16 5.49
CA LEU A 75 8.54 0.43 5.53
C LEU A 75 8.50 1.96 5.62
N LEU A 76 7.58 2.62 4.88
CA LEU A 76 7.56 4.07 4.74
C LEU A 76 6.81 4.77 5.89
N LEU A 77 5.67 4.22 6.32
CA LEU A 77 4.84 4.84 7.35
C LEU A 77 4.31 3.77 8.31
N ASN A 78 5.08 3.49 9.33
CA ASN A 78 4.70 2.62 10.43
C ASN A 78 4.27 3.42 11.67
N GLU A 79 3.90 2.71 12.72
CA GLU A 79 3.44 3.28 14.01
C GLU A 79 4.50 4.08 14.78
N LYS A 80 5.76 3.99 14.39
CA LYS A 80 6.88 4.65 15.08
C LYS A 80 7.29 5.99 14.44
N VAL A 81 6.66 6.37 13.33
CA VAL A 81 6.91 7.68 12.73
C VAL A 81 6.43 8.77 13.69
N ALA A 82 7.36 9.61 14.13
CA ALA A 82 7.10 10.69 15.08
C ALA A 82 7.13 12.04 14.36
N ILE A 83 6.12 12.87 14.64
CA ILE A 83 6.03 14.25 14.15
C ILE A 83 6.21 15.17 15.35
N THR A 84 7.20 16.04 15.29
CA THR A 84 7.53 16.98 16.39
C THR A 84 7.71 18.40 15.87
N THR A 85 7.39 19.38 16.72
CA THR A 85 7.60 20.81 16.45
C THR A 85 8.42 21.43 17.57
N ASN A 86 8.94 22.64 17.34
CA ASN A 86 9.70 23.38 18.34
C ASN A 86 8.84 23.89 19.50
N SER A 87 7.52 23.95 19.34
CA SER A 87 6.56 24.40 20.35
C SER A 87 5.74 23.24 20.91
N GLN A 88 5.74 23.07 22.24
CA GLN A 88 4.97 22.00 22.89
C GLN A 88 3.46 22.14 22.63
N ALA A 89 2.92 23.38 22.60
CA ALA A 89 1.50 23.61 22.37
C ALA A 89 1.06 23.21 20.96
N GLU A 90 1.89 23.46 19.94
CA GLU A 90 1.66 23.04 18.56
C GLU A 90 1.76 21.52 18.44
N ASN A 91 2.77 20.94 19.08
CA ASN A 91 2.98 19.50 19.11
C ASN A 91 1.79 18.76 19.74
N ASP A 92 1.31 19.23 20.90
CA ASP A 92 0.15 18.65 21.57
C ASP A 92 -1.11 18.74 20.69
N LYS A 93 -1.29 19.86 19.97
CA LYS A 93 -2.45 20.06 19.11
C LYS A 93 -2.39 19.17 17.86
N ILE A 94 -1.23 19.04 17.22
CA ILE A 94 -1.04 18.15 16.07
C ILE A 94 -1.32 16.71 16.51
N ASN A 95 -0.73 16.25 17.61
CA ASN A 95 -0.92 14.90 18.12
C ASN A 95 -2.39 14.61 18.48
N GLU A 96 -3.10 15.55 19.09
CA GLU A 96 -4.54 15.44 19.36
C GLU A 96 -5.34 15.19 18.07
N VAL A 97 -5.02 15.91 16.98
CA VAL A 97 -5.70 15.75 15.69
C VAL A 97 -5.34 14.41 15.07
N LEU A 98 -4.08 14.00 15.10
CA LEU A 98 -3.63 12.72 14.53
C LEU A 98 -4.27 11.54 15.27
N GLU A 99 -4.32 11.57 16.58
CA GLU A 99 -4.97 10.56 17.42
C GLU A 99 -6.47 10.47 17.14
N TYR A 100 -7.16 11.62 17.13
CA TYR A 100 -8.60 11.66 16.82
C TYR A 100 -8.94 11.06 15.47
N ASN A 101 -8.11 11.25 14.46
CA ASN A 101 -8.31 10.76 13.11
C ASN A 101 -7.72 9.36 12.87
N ASN A 102 -7.25 8.67 13.92
CA ASN A 102 -6.62 7.34 13.81
C ASN A 102 -5.52 7.28 12.74
N PHE A 103 -4.68 8.33 12.72
CA PHE A 103 -3.73 8.59 11.64
C PHE A 103 -2.78 7.40 11.40
N SER A 104 -2.21 6.82 12.44
CA SER A 104 -1.26 5.72 12.31
C SER A 104 -1.81 4.52 11.51
N VAL A 105 -3.10 4.24 11.64
CA VAL A 105 -3.76 3.12 10.93
C VAL A 105 -4.24 3.56 9.54
N GLU A 106 -4.97 4.67 9.46
CA GLU A 106 -5.61 5.07 8.20
C GLU A 106 -4.60 5.65 7.20
N ALA A 107 -3.54 6.32 7.67
CA ALA A 107 -2.49 6.80 6.80
C ALA A 107 -1.65 5.64 6.22
N ASN A 108 -1.35 4.59 7.01
CA ASN A 108 -0.67 3.40 6.49
C ASN A 108 -1.49 2.72 5.38
N LYS A 109 -2.81 2.56 5.57
CA LYS A 109 -3.72 2.03 4.53
C LYS A 109 -3.71 2.91 3.26
N LEU A 110 -3.71 4.24 3.43
CA LEU A 110 -3.62 5.16 2.30
C LEU A 110 -2.29 5.03 1.57
N VAL A 111 -1.19 4.88 2.30
CA VAL A 111 0.16 4.69 1.72
C VAL A 111 0.23 3.38 0.93
N GLU A 112 -0.38 2.30 1.43
CA GLU A 112 -0.48 1.04 0.68
C GLU A 112 -1.23 1.25 -0.65
N LEU A 113 -2.38 1.93 -0.61
CA LEU A 113 -3.14 2.27 -1.82
C LEU A 113 -2.41 3.25 -2.73
N MET A 114 -1.62 4.18 -2.18
CA MET A 114 -0.74 5.05 -2.95
C MET A 114 0.29 4.26 -3.74
N PHE A 115 0.93 3.25 -3.16
CA PHE A 115 1.85 2.39 -3.89
C PHE A 115 1.14 1.56 -4.96
N ALA A 116 -0.09 1.13 -4.71
CA ALA A 116 -0.89 0.39 -5.70
C ALA A 116 -1.37 1.27 -6.85
N LEU A 117 -1.97 2.43 -6.55
CA LEU A 117 -2.63 3.31 -7.52
C LEU A 117 -1.74 4.43 -8.07
N GLY A 118 -0.60 4.69 -7.41
CA GLY A 118 0.36 5.72 -7.78
C GLY A 118 0.11 7.08 -7.12
N THR A 119 -1.03 7.30 -6.48
CA THR A 119 -1.35 8.58 -5.85
C THR A 119 -2.29 8.36 -4.67
N GLY A 120 -2.17 9.19 -3.65
CA GLY A 120 -3.08 9.33 -2.53
C GLY A 120 -3.14 10.79 -2.08
N ALA A 121 -4.08 11.13 -1.22
CA ALA A 121 -4.17 12.48 -0.66
C ALA A 121 -4.67 12.46 0.79
N PHE A 122 -4.06 13.30 1.62
CA PHE A 122 -4.65 13.78 2.86
C PHE A 122 -5.45 15.03 2.55
N VAL A 123 -6.66 15.16 3.06
CA VAL A 123 -7.49 16.36 2.88
C VAL A 123 -7.97 16.80 4.27
N GLU A 124 -7.58 18.01 4.64
CA GLU A 124 -7.85 18.59 5.94
C GLU A 124 -9.12 19.44 5.88
N THR A 125 -10.09 19.13 6.72
CA THR A 125 -11.37 19.85 6.77
C THR A 125 -11.73 20.23 8.21
N TRP A 126 -12.30 21.43 8.38
CA TRP A 126 -12.85 21.86 9.66
C TRP A 126 -14.32 21.44 9.76
N ASN A 127 -14.68 20.67 10.77
CA ASN A 127 -16.06 20.19 10.95
C ASN A 127 -16.94 21.10 11.85
N GLY A 128 -16.44 22.27 12.24
CA GLY A 128 -17.08 23.19 13.18
C GLY A 128 -16.53 23.14 14.61
N GLU A 129 -15.81 22.11 14.97
CA GLU A 129 -15.23 21.88 16.29
C GLU A 129 -13.72 21.58 16.21
N ARG A 130 -13.32 20.74 15.25
CA ARG A 130 -11.95 20.26 15.10
C ARG A 130 -11.60 19.93 13.64
N VAL A 131 -10.32 19.70 13.39
CA VAL A 131 -9.84 19.24 12.09
C VAL A 131 -10.09 17.74 11.91
N VAL A 132 -10.69 17.39 10.78
CA VAL A 132 -10.89 16.01 10.31
C VAL A 132 -9.97 15.77 9.13
N LEU A 133 -9.29 14.63 9.12
CA LEU A 133 -8.45 14.16 8.02
C LEU A 133 -9.23 13.14 7.19
N ASP A 134 -9.42 13.44 5.92
CA ASP A 134 -9.94 12.49 4.93
C ASP A 134 -8.76 11.85 4.18
N TYR A 135 -8.81 10.53 4.00
CA TYR A 135 -7.80 9.71 3.35
C TYR A 135 -8.30 9.32 1.96
N ILE A 136 -7.85 10.01 0.92
CA ILE A 136 -8.40 9.88 -0.43
C ILE A 136 -7.46 9.06 -1.31
N GLN A 137 -7.97 7.95 -1.83
CA GLN A 137 -7.23 7.07 -2.74
C GLN A 137 -7.11 7.66 -4.16
N GLY A 138 -6.11 7.21 -4.93
CA GLY A 138 -5.70 7.83 -6.18
C GLY A 138 -6.76 7.91 -7.27
N ASP A 139 -7.68 6.98 -7.34
CA ASP A 139 -8.79 6.94 -8.30
C ASP A 139 -9.95 7.91 -7.98
N MET A 140 -9.87 8.58 -6.83
CA MET A 140 -10.80 9.61 -6.39
C MET A 140 -10.19 11.03 -6.42
N ILE A 141 -9.00 11.19 -7.01
CA ILE A 141 -8.24 12.45 -7.07
C ILE A 141 -8.24 12.97 -8.49
N PHE A 142 -8.71 14.19 -8.69
CA PHE A 142 -8.87 14.84 -10.01
C PHE A 142 -8.13 16.18 -10.01
N PRO A 143 -6.87 16.24 -10.51
CA PRO A 143 -6.14 17.50 -10.63
C PRO A 143 -6.87 18.49 -11.53
N LEU A 144 -7.02 19.72 -11.05
CA LEU A 144 -7.64 20.83 -11.78
C LEU A 144 -6.60 21.79 -12.35
N ALA A 145 -5.54 22.07 -11.57
CA ALA A 145 -4.40 22.86 -11.99
C ALA A 145 -3.11 22.32 -11.35
N TRP A 146 -1.99 22.44 -12.06
CA TRP A 146 -0.67 22.07 -11.57
C TRP A 146 0.42 22.86 -12.27
N ASP A 147 1.56 23.01 -11.58
CA ASP A 147 2.77 23.59 -12.12
C ASP A 147 3.98 22.75 -11.70
N ASN A 148 4.88 22.46 -12.64
CA ASN A 148 6.09 21.65 -12.41
C ASN A 148 5.82 20.31 -11.66
N GLY A 149 4.66 19.66 -11.93
CA GLY A 149 4.26 18.42 -11.31
C GLY A 149 3.72 18.54 -9.88
N VAL A 150 3.60 19.79 -9.36
CA VAL A 150 2.92 20.11 -8.11
C VAL A 150 1.47 20.49 -8.41
N ILE A 151 0.54 19.77 -7.80
CA ILE A 151 -0.90 20.04 -7.96
C ILE A 151 -1.27 21.21 -7.06
N THR A 152 -1.75 22.30 -7.67
CA THR A 152 -2.17 23.53 -6.98
C THR A 152 -3.66 23.59 -6.76
N GLU A 153 -4.46 23.00 -7.64
CA GLU A 153 -5.91 22.87 -7.47
C GLU A 153 -6.34 21.42 -7.71
N CYS A 154 -7.24 20.92 -6.90
CA CYS A 154 -7.68 19.54 -6.97
C CYS A 154 -9.15 19.35 -6.60
N ALA A 155 -9.81 18.40 -7.23
CA ALA A 155 -11.12 17.90 -6.83
C ALA A 155 -11.00 16.48 -6.29
N PHE A 156 -11.70 16.20 -5.20
CA PHE A 156 -11.72 14.92 -4.52
C PHE A 156 -13.15 14.36 -4.53
N ALA A 157 -13.31 13.12 -4.99
CA ALA A 157 -14.59 12.43 -4.92
C ALA A 157 -14.67 11.61 -3.64
N LYS A 158 -15.78 11.71 -2.92
CA LYS A 158 -16.04 10.97 -1.69
C LYS A 158 -17.37 10.24 -1.79
N ILE A 159 -17.36 8.92 -1.62
CA ILE A 159 -18.57 8.12 -1.63
C ILE A 159 -19.20 8.20 -0.24
N GLY A 160 -20.45 8.67 -0.16
CA GLY A 160 -21.22 8.69 1.08
C GLY A 160 -21.63 7.28 1.53
N GLY A 161 -21.87 7.10 2.85
CA GLY A 161 -22.13 5.80 3.46
C GLY A 161 -23.44 5.06 3.03
N SER A 162 -24.24 5.62 2.12
CA SER A 162 -25.42 4.97 1.57
C SER A 162 -25.29 4.77 0.05
N LEU A 163 -24.97 3.56 -0.35
CA LEU A 163 -24.93 3.14 -1.76
C LEU A 163 -26.31 3.14 -2.44
N LYS A 164 -27.40 3.34 -1.68
CA LYS A 164 -28.76 3.25 -2.21
C LYS A 164 -29.14 4.37 -3.16
N ASP A 165 -28.54 5.56 -3.00
CA ASP A 165 -28.92 6.75 -3.77
C ASP A 165 -28.01 7.05 -4.96
N ALA A 166 -26.98 6.21 -5.18
CA ALA A 166 -26.00 6.35 -6.29
C ALA A 166 -25.42 7.79 -6.44
N LYS A 167 -25.22 8.47 -5.30
CA LYS A 167 -24.66 9.83 -5.23
C LYS A 167 -23.29 9.81 -4.59
N PHE A 168 -22.46 10.76 -4.99
CA PHE A 168 -21.17 11.00 -4.37
C PHE A 168 -20.91 12.50 -4.21
N THR A 169 -20.11 12.83 -3.21
CA THR A 169 -19.74 14.21 -2.90
C THR A 169 -18.41 14.52 -3.58
N VAL A 170 -18.32 15.68 -4.20
CA VAL A 170 -17.09 16.22 -4.76
C VAL A 170 -16.68 17.46 -4.00
N ILE A 171 -15.46 17.48 -3.49
CA ILE A 171 -14.85 18.59 -2.79
C ILE A 171 -13.76 19.15 -3.68
N MET A 172 -13.92 20.41 -4.11
CA MET A 172 -12.98 21.08 -5.00
C MET A 172 -12.23 22.17 -4.22
N HIS A 173 -10.92 22.10 -4.26
CA HIS A 173 -10.01 23.11 -3.74
C HIS A 173 -9.49 23.93 -4.93
N THR A 174 -9.91 25.18 -5.02
CA THR A 174 -9.54 26.12 -6.10
C THR A 174 -8.84 27.34 -5.52
N LEU A 175 -7.87 27.89 -6.24
CA LEU A 175 -7.14 29.07 -5.83
C LEU A 175 -7.77 30.31 -6.50
N GLU A 176 -8.38 31.19 -5.72
CA GLU A 176 -9.05 32.41 -6.18
C GLU A 176 -8.41 33.64 -5.52
N ASN A 177 -7.86 34.54 -6.32
CA ASN A 177 -7.18 35.76 -5.81
C ASN A 177 -6.05 35.47 -4.77
N GLY A 178 -5.38 34.31 -4.86
CA GLY A 178 -4.32 33.92 -3.94
C GLY A 178 -4.79 33.24 -2.66
N GLU A 179 -6.09 33.01 -2.50
CA GLU A 179 -6.70 32.30 -1.36
C GLU A 179 -7.40 31.03 -1.83
N TYR A 180 -7.36 29.98 -1.01
CA TYR A 180 -8.09 28.74 -1.34
C TYR A 180 -9.59 28.90 -1.04
N VAL A 181 -10.39 28.43 -1.99
CA VAL A 181 -11.84 28.30 -1.87
C VAL A 181 -12.22 26.84 -2.01
N ILE A 182 -12.92 26.32 -1.01
CA ILE A 182 -13.38 24.91 -0.98
C ILE A 182 -14.84 24.89 -1.38
N LYS A 183 -15.14 24.27 -2.53
CA LYS A 183 -16.49 24.14 -3.09
C LYS A 183 -16.94 22.69 -3.04
N THR A 184 -18.09 22.43 -2.43
CA THR A 184 -18.66 21.08 -2.36
C THR A 184 -19.87 20.97 -3.26
N VAL A 185 -19.96 19.88 -4.03
CA VAL A 185 -21.10 19.57 -4.89
C VAL A 185 -21.46 18.08 -4.76
N GLU A 186 -22.74 17.76 -4.83
CA GLU A 186 -23.22 16.38 -4.92
C GLU A 186 -23.51 16.03 -6.37
N LEU A 187 -22.95 14.92 -6.85
CA LEU A 187 -23.17 14.40 -8.20
C LEU A 187 -23.87 13.04 -8.16
N ASP A 188 -24.66 12.77 -9.19
CA ASP A 188 -25.18 11.43 -9.46
C ASP A 188 -24.18 10.60 -10.32
N ALA A 189 -24.52 9.34 -10.55
CA ALA A 189 -23.70 8.43 -11.35
C ALA A 189 -23.51 8.86 -12.82
N GLU A 190 -24.33 9.78 -13.34
CA GLU A 190 -24.23 10.29 -14.70
C GLU A 190 -23.48 11.64 -14.78
N GLY A 191 -23.02 12.18 -13.64
CA GLY A 191 -22.36 13.47 -13.51
C GLY A 191 -23.35 14.64 -13.58
N GLY A 192 -24.62 14.39 -13.25
CA GLY A 192 -25.63 15.40 -13.02
C GLY A 192 -25.50 16.01 -11.64
N VAL A 193 -25.66 17.34 -11.52
CA VAL A 193 -25.65 18.02 -10.22
C VAL A 193 -26.94 17.71 -9.48
N CYS A 194 -26.81 17.11 -8.29
CA CYS A 194 -27.92 16.92 -7.39
C CYS A 194 -28.17 18.24 -6.65
N ARG A 195 -29.27 18.92 -6.98
CA ARG A 195 -29.59 20.19 -6.33
C ARG A 195 -29.75 20.01 -4.82
N PRO A 196 -29.08 20.85 -4.02
CA PRO A 196 -29.20 20.77 -2.58
C PRO A 196 -30.65 21.04 -2.15
N THR A 197 -31.20 20.17 -1.31
CA THR A 197 -32.52 20.33 -0.68
C THR A 197 -32.49 21.31 0.50
N ARG A 198 -31.28 21.71 0.93
CA ARG A 198 -31.03 22.65 2.04
C ARG A 198 -30.33 23.89 1.51
N PRO A 199 -30.49 25.06 2.16
CA PRO A 199 -29.78 26.27 1.76
C PRO A 199 -28.26 26.03 1.85
N ILE A 200 -27.51 26.62 0.92
CA ILE A 200 -26.07 26.57 0.84
C ILE A 200 -25.49 27.06 2.17
N GLN A 201 -24.72 26.21 2.84
CA GLN A 201 -23.96 26.62 4.03
C GLN A 201 -22.71 27.37 3.56
N VAL A 202 -22.70 28.67 3.75
CA VAL A 202 -21.48 29.48 3.65
C VAL A 202 -20.86 29.52 5.04
N ALA A 203 -19.79 28.75 5.22
CA ALA A 203 -19.03 28.77 6.48
C ALA A 203 -17.88 29.77 6.33
N TYR A 204 -17.87 30.70 7.28
CA TYR A 204 -16.74 31.58 7.63
C TYR A 204 -16.31 32.61 6.57
N GLY A 205 -16.66 33.84 6.83
CA GLY A 205 -16.26 35.04 6.14
C GLY A 205 -17.44 35.70 5.42
N LEU A 206 -17.80 36.87 5.91
CA LEU A 206 -18.88 37.81 5.62
C LEU A 206 -19.15 38.14 4.12
N ARG A 207 -19.09 37.18 3.22
CA ARG A 207 -19.58 37.35 1.84
C ARG A 207 -20.85 36.53 1.70
N THR A 208 -21.99 37.21 1.70
CA THR A 208 -23.26 36.73 1.19
C THR A 208 -23.03 36.31 -0.27
N VAL A 209 -23.00 35.02 -0.52
CA VAL A 209 -23.07 34.51 -1.89
C VAL A 209 -24.50 34.72 -2.37
N GLU A 210 -24.68 35.62 -3.33
CA GLU A 210 -25.95 35.83 -3.96
C GLU A 210 -26.48 34.51 -4.53
N GLU A 211 -27.82 34.36 -4.58
CA GLU A 211 -28.57 33.13 -4.91
C GLU A 211 -28.28 32.49 -6.29
N GLU A 212 -27.29 33.00 -7.04
CA GLU A 212 -27.00 32.54 -8.40
C GLU A 212 -26.27 31.18 -8.49
N ASN A 213 -25.62 30.69 -7.42
CA ASN A 213 -24.89 29.43 -7.47
C ASN A 213 -25.67 28.26 -6.82
N LYS A 214 -26.78 27.87 -7.46
CA LYS A 214 -27.61 26.70 -7.03
C LYS A 214 -26.91 25.33 -7.25
N GLU A 215 -25.65 25.33 -7.65
CA GLU A 215 -24.88 24.12 -7.97
C GLU A 215 -24.21 23.53 -6.72
N PHE A 216 -23.68 24.39 -5.86
CA PHE A 216 -22.86 23.95 -4.71
C PHE A 216 -23.72 23.74 -3.46
N THR A 217 -23.39 22.70 -2.68
CA THR A 217 -23.98 22.45 -1.35
C THR A 217 -23.27 23.27 -0.26
N SER A 218 -21.99 23.58 -0.46
CA SER A 218 -21.20 24.39 0.47
C SER A 218 -20.11 25.16 -0.30
N ILE A 219 -19.80 26.37 0.15
CA ILE A 219 -18.65 27.16 -0.28
C ILE A 219 -17.97 27.71 0.94
N ILE A 220 -16.67 27.41 1.10
CA ILE A 220 -15.84 27.87 2.22
C ILE A 220 -14.70 28.71 1.68
N TYR A 221 -14.62 29.97 2.08
CA TYR A 221 -13.50 30.86 1.80
C TYR A 221 -12.50 30.71 2.95
N THR A 222 -11.34 30.11 2.68
CA THR A 222 -10.35 29.85 3.74
C THR A 222 -9.60 31.10 4.19
N GLN A 223 -9.61 32.17 3.40
CA GLN A 223 -8.82 33.40 3.64
C GLN A 223 -7.32 33.11 3.83
N SER A 224 -6.84 32.01 3.25
CA SER A 224 -5.48 31.54 3.39
C SER A 224 -4.94 31.00 2.05
N SER A 225 -3.65 31.20 1.85
CA SER A 225 -2.90 30.62 0.75
C SER A 225 -2.38 29.18 1.07
N VAL A 226 -2.60 28.70 2.29
CA VAL A 226 -2.20 27.33 2.69
C VAL A 226 -3.21 26.33 2.12
N PRO A 227 -2.79 25.36 1.32
CA PRO A 227 -3.69 24.31 0.82
C PRO A 227 -4.16 23.42 1.97
N CYS A 228 -5.45 23.06 1.96
CA CYS A 228 -6.01 22.09 2.89
C CYS A 228 -6.08 20.71 2.23
N PHE A 229 -5.06 20.33 1.48
CA PHE A 229 -4.86 18.99 0.93
C PHE A 229 -3.39 18.74 0.64
N GLN A 230 -2.95 17.50 0.80
CA GLN A 230 -1.57 17.07 0.54
C GLN A 230 -1.60 15.85 -0.36
N ILE A 231 -0.99 15.97 -1.54
CA ILE A 231 -0.88 14.85 -2.49
C ILE A 231 0.37 14.05 -2.17
N ILE A 232 0.18 12.75 -1.96
CA ILE A 232 1.27 11.78 -1.80
C ILE A 232 1.37 10.91 -3.05
N LYS A 233 2.60 10.60 -3.46
CA LYS A 233 2.88 9.73 -4.61
C LYS A 233 4.21 9.02 -4.44
N PRO A 234 4.40 7.80 -4.97
CA PRO A 234 5.71 7.18 -4.99
C PRO A 234 6.72 8.08 -5.70
N ASN A 235 7.93 8.23 -5.14
CA ASN A 235 8.98 9.04 -5.77
C ASN A 235 9.64 8.28 -6.93
N ILE A 236 8.84 7.98 -7.94
CA ILE A 236 9.26 7.36 -9.21
C ILE A 236 8.68 8.17 -10.37
N VAL A 237 9.38 8.14 -11.49
CA VAL A 237 8.93 8.87 -12.69
C VAL A 237 7.71 8.18 -13.28
N ASN A 238 6.67 8.97 -13.59
CA ASN A 238 5.57 8.52 -14.42
C ASN A 238 6.05 8.38 -15.87
N ASN A 239 6.44 7.17 -16.26
CA ASN A 239 6.96 6.89 -17.61
C ASN A 239 5.84 6.61 -18.63
N TYR A 240 4.60 6.57 -18.21
CA TYR A 240 3.45 6.46 -19.10
C TYR A 240 3.08 7.83 -19.69
N ASP A 241 2.94 8.85 -18.83
CA ASP A 241 2.63 10.21 -19.24
C ASP A 241 3.40 11.21 -18.37
N LYS A 242 4.45 11.82 -18.96
CA LYS A 242 5.32 12.78 -18.26
C LYS A 242 4.63 14.09 -17.91
N THR A 243 3.54 14.43 -18.58
CA THR A 243 2.80 15.68 -18.38
C THR A 243 1.73 15.57 -17.31
N ASN A 244 1.39 14.34 -16.92
CA ASN A 244 0.39 14.07 -15.90
C ASN A 244 0.98 14.30 -14.51
N PRO A 245 0.36 15.11 -13.64
CA PRO A 245 0.84 15.40 -12.31
C PRO A 245 0.67 14.23 -11.32
N LEU A 246 -0.14 13.22 -11.67
CA LEU A 246 -0.35 12.03 -10.84
C LEU A 246 0.87 11.11 -10.88
N GLY A 247 1.11 10.40 -9.79
CA GLY A 247 2.19 9.43 -9.65
C GLY A 247 1.87 8.10 -10.34
N MET A 248 2.83 7.19 -10.36
CA MET A 248 2.74 5.84 -10.95
C MET A 248 2.73 4.78 -9.85
N GLY A 249 1.84 3.80 -9.96
CA GLY A 249 1.86 2.63 -9.07
C GLY A 249 3.18 1.86 -9.19
N ILE A 250 3.74 1.43 -8.05
CA ILE A 250 5.06 0.79 -8.00
C ILE A 250 5.10 -0.53 -8.79
N ILE A 251 3.95 -1.20 -8.88
CA ILE A 251 3.80 -2.49 -9.57
C ILE A 251 3.65 -2.36 -11.09
N TYR A 252 3.34 -1.18 -11.64
CA TYR A 252 3.05 -1.01 -13.06
C TYR A 252 4.17 -1.53 -13.97
N ASN A 253 5.40 -1.11 -13.69
CA ASN A 253 6.56 -1.55 -14.46
C ASN A 253 7.03 -2.98 -14.12
N ALA A 254 6.39 -3.66 -13.16
CA ALA A 254 6.69 -5.02 -12.74
C ALA A 254 5.64 -6.04 -13.19
N VAL A 255 4.60 -5.63 -13.92
CA VAL A 255 3.48 -6.48 -14.32
C VAL A 255 3.92 -7.75 -15.05
N ASP A 256 4.91 -7.66 -15.94
CA ASP A 256 5.39 -8.86 -16.67
C ASP A 256 6.16 -9.82 -15.76
N ILE A 257 6.82 -9.31 -14.71
CA ILE A 257 7.45 -10.17 -13.70
C ILE A 257 6.37 -10.80 -12.80
N LEU A 258 5.33 -10.07 -12.44
CA LEU A 258 4.18 -10.64 -11.71
C LEU A 258 3.53 -11.79 -12.49
N LYS A 259 3.34 -11.61 -13.81
CA LYS A 259 2.88 -12.71 -14.69
C LYS A 259 3.80 -13.91 -14.66
N SER A 260 5.12 -13.70 -14.65
CA SER A 260 6.11 -14.78 -14.58
C SER A 260 6.06 -15.52 -13.24
N VAL A 261 5.94 -14.79 -12.13
CA VAL A 261 5.79 -15.36 -10.77
C VAL A 261 4.54 -16.24 -10.71
N ASP A 262 3.39 -15.74 -11.15
CA ASP A 262 2.13 -16.49 -11.10
C ASP A 262 2.15 -17.68 -12.07
N THR A 263 2.83 -17.58 -13.22
CA THR A 263 3.01 -18.70 -14.14
C THR A 263 3.85 -19.80 -13.51
N GLU A 264 4.94 -19.45 -12.85
CA GLU A 264 5.81 -20.42 -12.18
C GLU A 264 5.10 -21.08 -10.99
N TYR A 265 4.35 -20.29 -10.21
CA TYR A 265 3.56 -20.80 -9.10
C TYR A 265 2.45 -21.77 -9.58
N ASP A 266 1.73 -21.44 -10.66
CA ASP A 266 0.74 -22.32 -11.26
C ASP A 266 1.39 -23.61 -11.79
N SER A 267 2.57 -23.51 -12.44
CA SER A 267 3.34 -24.64 -12.92
C SER A 267 3.79 -25.55 -11.77
N TYR A 268 4.24 -24.98 -10.68
CA TYR A 268 4.61 -25.72 -9.47
C TYR A 268 3.43 -26.51 -8.89
N LEU A 269 2.25 -25.91 -8.78
CA LEU A 269 1.04 -26.62 -8.34
C LEU A 269 0.64 -27.72 -9.32
N ASN A 270 0.77 -27.47 -10.62
CA ASN A 270 0.47 -28.44 -11.67
C ASN A 270 1.45 -29.61 -11.67
N GLU A 271 2.70 -29.44 -11.26
CA GLU A 271 3.66 -30.54 -11.11
C GLU A 271 3.13 -31.61 -10.15
N PHE A 272 2.53 -31.22 -9.01
CA PHE A 272 1.91 -32.17 -8.09
C PHE A 272 0.63 -32.79 -8.64
N ASN A 273 -0.17 -32.02 -9.40
CA ASN A 273 -1.40 -32.54 -9.99
C ASN A 273 -1.12 -33.52 -11.13
N LEU A 274 -0.13 -33.25 -11.98
CA LEU A 274 0.25 -34.07 -13.11
C LEU A 274 1.18 -35.24 -12.71
N GLY A 275 2.03 -35.02 -11.70
CA GLY A 275 2.97 -35.97 -11.16
C GLY A 275 2.37 -37.02 -10.22
N LYS A 276 1.04 -37.07 -10.04
CA LYS A 276 0.41 -38.10 -9.24
C LYS A 276 0.69 -39.48 -9.88
N LYS A 277 1.05 -40.45 -9.03
CA LYS A 277 1.23 -41.84 -9.44
C LYS A 277 -0.02 -42.34 -10.12
N ARG A 278 0.15 -42.93 -11.33
CA ARG A 278 -0.93 -43.48 -12.13
C ARG A 278 -0.61 -44.92 -12.51
N ILE A 279 -1.62 -45.77 -12.47
CA ILE A 279 -1.49 -47.16 -12.82
C ILE A 279 -2.39 -47.40 -14.06
N PHE A 280 -1.77 -47.72 -15.18
CA PHE A 280 -2.47 -48.07 -16.40
C PHE A 280 -2.66 -49.55 -16.42
N VAL A 281 -3.92 -50.01 -16.60
CA VAL A 281 -4.31 -51.42 -16.59
C VAL A 281 -4.94 -51.78 -17.95
N LYS A 282 -4.48 -52.81 -18.60
CA LYS A 282 -5.12 -53.30 -19.84
C LYS A 282 -6.55 -53.81 -19.55
N SER A 283 -7.47 -53.54 -20.45
CA SER A 283 -8.91 -53.84 -20.30
C SER A 283 -9.21 -55.31 -20.00
N GLY A 284 -8.35 -56.23 -20.51
CA GLY A 284 -8.50 -57.69 -20.29
C GLY A 284 -8.34 -58.15 -18.84
N LEU A 285 -7.76 -57.31 -17.95
CA LEU A 285 -7.61 -57.64 -16.51
C LEU A 285 -8.77 -57.17 -15.65
N LYS A 286 -9.76 -56.54 -16.25
CA LYS A 286 -10.97 -56.15 -15.48
C LYS A 286 -11.80 -57.37 -15.17
N SER A 287 -11.95 -57.74 -13.91
CA SER A 287 -12.96 -58.68 -13.49
C SER A 287 -14.34 -58.00 -13.62
N ILE A 288 -15.12 -58.43 -14.59
CA ILE A 288 -16.52 -57.99 -14.77
C ILE A 288 -17.36 -58.79 -13.76
N LYS A 289 -17.79 -58.16 -12.68
CA LYS A 289 -18.89 -58.71 -11.86
C LYS A 289 -20.19 -58.23 -12.46
N MET A 290 -20.95 -59.11 -13.04
CA MET A 290 -22.36 -58.90 -13.34
C MET A 290 -23.11 -58.92 -11.99
N LEU A 291 -23.60 -57.78 -11.55
CA LEU A 291 -24.58 -57.71 -10.47
C LEU A 291 -25.95 -57.95 -11.13
N ASP A 292 -26.48 -59.14 -10.92
CA ASP A 292 -27.89 -59.43 -11.23
C ASP A 292 -28.78 -58.69 -10.23
N ASN A 293 -29.19 -57.48 -10.59
CA ASN A 293 -30.25 -56.83 -9.89
C ASN A 293 -31.59 -57.38 -10.38
N ALA A 294 -32.22 -58.22 -9.57
CA ALA A 294 -33.50 -58.90 -9.86
C ALA A 294 -34.68 -57.92 -10.16
N LYS A 295 -34.50 -56.63 -10.05
CA LYS A 295 -35.52 -55.61 -10.33
C LYS A 295 -35.29 -54.76 -11.58
N ASP A 296 -34.10 -54.73 -12.12
CA ASP A 296 -33.76 -53.99 -13.36
C ASP A 296 -33.03 -54.94 -14.29
N LYS A 297 -33.64 -55.28 -15.42
CA LYS A 297 -33.05 -56.11 -16.48
C LYS A 297 -31.92 -55.44 -17.23
N ARG A 298 -31.23 -54.49 -16.62
CA ARG A 298 -30.04 -53.87 -17.17
C ARG A 298 -28.81 -54.46 -16.50
N ASN A 299 -28.04 -55.26 -17.23
CA ASN A 299 -26.72 -55.71 -16.83
C ASN A 299 -25.83 -54.47 -16.64
N SER A 300 -25.63 -54.02 -15.39
CA SER A 300 -24.67 -52.99 -15.11
C SER A 300 -23.28 -53.61 -14.95
N ILE A 301 -22.38 -53.29 -15.84
CA ILE A 301 -20.96 -53.60 -15.71
C ILE A 301 -20.40 -52.72 -14.59
N VAL A 302 -20.17 -53.30 -13.44
CA VAL A 302 -19.48 -52.61 -12.34
C VAL A 302 -17.98 -52.78 -12.57
N ASN A 303 -17.32 -51.70 -12.89
CA ASN A 303 -15.87 -51.65 -12.86
C ASN A 303 -15.43 -51.73 -11.40
N HIS A 304 -14.54 -52.65 -11.04
CA HIS A 304 -13.95 -52.73 -9.70
C HIS A 304 -13.02 -51.57 -9.38
N ILE A 305 -12.74 -50.72 -10.35
CA ILE A 305 -11.94 -49.49 -10.17
C ILE A 305 -12.95 -48.36 -9.99
N ASP A 306 -12.87 -47.65 -8.85
CA ASP A 306 -13.71 -46.51 -8.62
C ASP A 306 -13.43 -45.44 -9.70
N PRO A 307 -14.43 -44.98 -10.47
CA PRO A 307 -14.25 -43.94 -11.46
C PRO A 307 -13.77 -42.58 -10.83
N ASN A 308 -13.91 -42.41 -9.54
CA ASN A 308 -13.38 -41.27 -8.79
C ASN A 308 -11.93 -41.49 -8.33
N ASP A 309 -11.40 -42.71 -8.41
CA ASP A 309 -10.01 -43.00 -8.11
C ASP A 309 -9.12 -42.56 -9.28
N THR A 310 -8.48 -41.44 -9.16
CA THR A 310 -7.60 -40.86 -10.17
C THR A 310 -6.28 -41.63 -10.35
N MET A 311 -6.06 -42.72 -9.59
CA MET A 311 -4.86 -43.51 -9.65
C MET A 311 -4.89 -44.57 -10.76
N TYR A 312 -6.06 -45.07 -11.13
CA TYR A 312 -6.20 -46.18 -12.09
C TYR A 312 -6.82 -45.72 -13.42
N TYR A 313 -6.13 -46.04 -14.51
CA TYR A 313 -6.60 -45.75 -15.85
C TYR A 313 -6.68 -47.07 -16.68
N THR A 314 -7.74 -47.24 -17.43
CA THR A 314 -7.87 -48.41 -18.32
C THR A 314 -7.50 -48.05 -19.74
N LEU A 315 -6.56 -48.76 -20.30
CA LEU A 315 -6.20 -48.67 -21.73
C LEU A 315 -6.92 -49.77 -22.50
N ASN A 316 -7.66 -49.40 -23.53
CA ASN A 316 -8.20 -50.36 -24.52
C ASN A 316 -7.07 -50.71 -25.48
N SER A 317 -6.52 -51.92 -25.33
CA SER A 317 -5.56 -52.47 -26.26
C SER A 317 -6.20 -53.67 -26.97
N GLU A 318 -6.40 -53.58 -28.25
CA GLU A 318 -6.91 -54.67 -29.06
C GLU A 318 -5.81 -55.65 -29.45
N ASN A 319 -4.54 -55.30 -29.32
CA ASN A 319 -3.41 -56.13 -29.66
C ASN A 319 -2.66 -56.60 -28.42
N ASP A 320 -2.37 -57.88 -28.35
CA ASP A 320 -1.53 -58.49 -27.31
C ASP A 320 -0.05 -58.36 -27.72
N ASP A 321 0.54 -57.21 -27.43
CA ASP A 321 1.93 -56.87 -27.78
C ASP A 321 2.97 -57.56 -26.86
N GLY A 322 2.56 -58.53 -26.04
CA GLY A 322 3.45 -59.19 -25.07
C GLY A 322 4.00 -58.28 -23.97
N LYS A 323 3.51 -57.04 -23.87
CA LYS A 323 3.89 -56.11 -22.78
C LYS A 323 3.12 -56.40 -21.50
N LEU A 324 3.73 -56.02 -20.37
CA LEU A 324 3.11 -56.15 -19.06
C LEU A 324 1.68 -55.58 -19.04
N PRO A 325 0.72 -56.30 -18.45
CA PRO A 325 -0.68 -55.90 -18.40
C PRO A 325 -0.93 -54.68 -17.49
N ILE A 326 0.05 -54.28 -16.71
CA ILE A 326 0.02 -53.13 -15.79
C ILE A 326 1.25 -52.29 -16.06
N GLU A 327 1.06 -51.00 -16.29
CA GLU A 327 2.11 -50.01 -16.41
C GLU A 327 1.95 -49.00 -15.31
N ILE A 328 3.03 -48.74 -14.56
CA ILE A 328 3.05 -47.79 -13.45
C ILE A 328 3.76 -46.52 -13.95
N PHE A 329 3.07 -45.40 -13.93
CA PHE A 329 3.63 -44.09 -14.16
C PHE A 329 3.84 -43.40 -12.83
N ASP A 330 5.11 -43.23 -12.43
CA ASP A 330 5.54 -42.65 -11.17
C ASP A 330 6.70 -41.68 -11.45
N PRO A 331 6.40 -40.49 -12.00
CA PRO A 331 7.43 -39.54 -12.39
C PRO A 331 8.06 -38.88 -11.15
N THR A 332 9.35 -38.62 -11.24
CA THR A 332 10.04 -37.80 -10.23
C THR A 332 9.54 -36.34 -10.30
N LEU A 333 9.13 -35.79 -9.18
CA LEU A 333 8.70 -34.39 -9.10
C LEU A 333 9.91 -33.44 -9.15
N ARG A 334 9.82 -32.41 -9.99
CA ARG A 334 10.87 -31.39 -10.22
C ARG A 334 10.75 -30.23 -9.24
N THR A 335 10.56 -30.51 -7.96
CA THR A 335 10.30 -29.49 -6.92
C THR A 335 11.46 -28.53 -6.72
N ASN A 336 12.72 -29.02 -6.84
CA ASN A 336 13.92 -28.18 -6.68
C ASN A 336 14.07 -27.19 -7.83
N GLU A 337 13.83 -27.60 -9.06
CA GLU A 337 13.89 -26.76 -10.26
C GLU A 337 12.84 -25.66 -10.20
N HIS A 338 11.62 -25.97 -9.79
CA HIS A 338 10.56 -25.00 -9.56
C HIS A 338 10.89 -24.01 -8.43
N ASN A 339 11.47 -24.50 -7.32
CA ASN A 339 11.90 -23.63 -6.24
C ASN A 339 12.99 -22.64 -6.71
N ILE A 340 13.97 -23.08 -7.50
CA ILE A 340 15.01 -22.22 -8.06
C ILE A 340 14.41 -21.20 -9.02
N ALA A 341 13.50 -21.62 -9.89
CA ALA A 341 12.84 -20.74 -10.85
C ALA A 341 11.99 -19.68 -10.13
N LEU A 342 11.16 -20.09 -9.17
CA LEU A 342 10.32 -19.19 -8.38
C LEU A 342 11.17 -18.16 -7.59
N ASN A 343 12.23 -18.62 -6.93
CA ASN A 343 13.16 -17.71 -6.21
C ASN A 343 13.83 -16.72 -7.17
N THR A 344 14.19 -17.15 -8.37
CA THR A 344 14.74 -16.25 -9.40
C THR A 344 13.74 -15.16 -9.79
N GLN A 345 12.47 -15.52 -10.03
CA GLN A 345 11.42 -14.56 -10.38
C GLN A 345 11.11 -13.60 -9.22
N LEU A 346 11.05 -14.09 -7.97
CA LEU A 346 10.86 -13.28 -6.77
C LEU A 346 12.00 -12.29 -6.55
N ASN A 347 13.25 -12.72 -6.81
CA ASN A 347 14.42 -11.83 -6.76
C ASN A 347 14.36 -10.74 -7.83
N LEU A 348 13.95 -11.08 -9.06
CA LEU A 348 13.74 -10.08 -10.12
C LEU A 348 12.64 -9.09 -9.75
N LEU A 349 11.54 -9.57 -9.16
CA LEU A 349 10.45 -8.74 -8.65
C LEU A 349 10.97 -7.77 -7.59
N SER A 350 11.65 -8.28 -6.55
CA SER A 350 12.22 -7.48 -5.46
C SER A 350 13.10 -6.33 -5.98
N ARG A 351 13.98 -6.64 -6.94
CA ARG A 351 14.84 -5.62 -7.58
C ARG A 351 14.04 -4.62 -8.40
N LYS A 352 13.03 -5.06 -9.13
CA LYS A 352 12.23 -4.22 -10.02
C LYS A 352 11.37 -3.22 -9.25
N VAL A 353 10.82 -3.65 -8.12
CA VAL A 353 9.99 -2.79 -7.24
C VAL A 353 10.82 -2.00 -6.22
N GLY A 354 12.14 -2.12 -6.24
CA GLY A 354 13.05 -1.30 -5.44
C GLY A 354 13.39 -1.82 -4.05
N LEU A 355 12.89 -3.00 -3.66
CA LEU A 355 13.18 -3.62 -2.35
C LEU A 355 14.59 -4.24 -2.24
N GLY A 356 15.32 -4.30 -3.37
CA GLY A 356 16.65 -4.91 -3.40
C GLY A 356 16.63 -6.39 -3.76
N ALA A 357 17.83 -6.97 -3.92
CA ALA A 357 17.95 -8.40 -4.24
C ALA A 357 17.76 -9.23 -2.97
N GLY A 358 17.01 -10.35 -3.07
CA GLY A 358 16.85 -11.30 -1.97
C GLY A 358 15.85 -10.87 -0.89
N TYR A 359 15.07 -9.80 -1.12
CA TYR A 359 14.01 -9.42 -0.18
C TYR A 359 12.91 -10.51 -0.13
N TYR A 360 12.45 -10.97 -1.29
CA TYR A 360 11.56 -12.12 -1.41
C TYR A 360 12.37 -13.36 -1.72
N GLU A 361 12.58 -14.24 -0.75
CA GLU A 361 13.28 -15.50 -0.89
C GLU A 361 12.52 -16.62 -0.17
N PHE A 362 12.14 -17.68 -0.91
CA PHE A 362 11.36 -18.79 -0.37
C PHE A 362 12.18 -19.75 0.51
N GLN A 363 13.48 -19.82 0.28
CA GLN A 363 14.40 -20.63 1.08
C GLN A 363 15.52 -19.75 1.62
N GLY A 364 15.20 -19.02 2.67
CA GLY A 364 16.23 -18.56 3.58
C GLY A 364 16.82 -19.78 4.31
N GLY A 365 17.60 -20.60 3.61
CA GLY A 365 18.49 -21.51 4.31
C GLY A 365 19.30 -20.68 5.28
N ASN A 366 19.56 -21.19 6.50
CA ASN A 366 20.47 -20.62 7.51
C ASN A 366 21.91 -20.51 6.96
N VAL A 367 22.10 -19.88 5.82
CA VAL A 367 23.39 -19.39 5.41
C VAL A 367 23.63 -18.20 6.31
N ALA A 368 24.51 -18.35 7.29
CA ALA A 368 24.98 -17.26 8.12
C ALA A 368 25.56 -16.18 7.19
N ARG A 369 24.73 -15.18 6.83
CA ARG A 369 25.16 -14.03 6.04
C ARG A 369 26.00 -13.14 6.94
N THR A 370 27.06 -12.62 6.42
CA THR A 370 27.89 -11.66 7.17
C THR A 370 27.12 -10.34 7.30
N ALA A 371 27.32 -9.61 8.39
CA ALA A 371 26.74 -8.27 8.58
C ALA A 371 27.00 -7.35 7.36
N THR A 372 28.16 -7.46 6.74
CA THR A 372 28.53 -6.70 5.52
C THR A 372 27.66 -7.07 4.30
N GLU A 373 27.29 -8.34 4.14
CA GLU A 373 26.38 -8.79 3.08
C GLU A 373 24.97 -8.26 3.30
N ILE A 374 24.47 -8.32 4.54
CA ILE A 374 23.16 -7.79 4.91
C ILE A 374 23.09 -6.29 4.64
N VAL A 375 24.09 -5.51 5.08
CA VAL A 375 24.17 -4.07 4.81
C VAL A 375 24.27 -3.77 3.31
N SER A 376 25.01 -4.57 2.56
CA SER A 376 25.12 -4.40 1.10
C SER A 376 23.81 -4.69 0.39
N MET A 377 23.08 -5.71 0.82
CA MET A 377 21.75 -6.06 0.28
C MET A 377 20.73 -4.97 0.63
N ASN A 378 20.73 -4.47 1.86
CA ASN A 378 19.79 -3.46 2.34
C ASN A 378 20.12 -2.05 1.79
N SER A 379 21.35 -1.79 1.29
CA SER A 379 21.75 -0.48 0.79
C SER A 379 20.88 0.02 -0.38
N SER A 380 20.35 -0.86 -1.22
CA SER A 380 19.43 -0.51 -2.31
C SER A 380 18.05 -0.17 -1.78
N LEU A 381 17.53 -0.95 -0.84
CA LEU A 381 16.28 -0.72 -0.15
C LEU A 381 16.31 0.64 0.58
N PHE A 382 17.35 0.90 1.36
CA PHE A 382 17.53 2.15 2.10
C PHE A 382 17.50 3.38 1.17
N ARG A 383 18.27 3.37 0.08
CA ARG A 383 18.27 4.49 -0.89
C ARG A 383 16.90 4.73 -1.51
N ASN A 384 16.14 3.67 -1.78
CA ASN A 384 14.79 3.81 -2.33
C ASN A 384 13.79 4.27 -1.27
N LEU A 385 13.93 3.80 -0.03
CA LEU A 385 13.12 4.26 1.09
C LEU A 385 13.30 5.75 1.32
N CYS A 386 14.54 6.24 1.48
CA CYS A 386 14.82 7.68 1.63
C CYS A 386 14.26 8.54 0.50
N LYS A 387 14.19 8.02 -0.73
CA LYS A 387 13.53 8.74 -1.85
C LYS A 387 12.03 8.92 -1.59
N HIS A 388 11.35 7.91 -1.07
CA HIS A 388 9.92 7.97 -0.77
C HIS A 388 9.65 8.83 0.47
N GLU A 389 10.52 8.77 1.47
CA GLU A 389 10.47 9.63 2.68
C GLU A 389 10.50 11.12 2.34
N LEU A 390 11.30 11.54 1.36
CA LEU A 390 11.34 12.95 0.93
C LEU A 390 9.96 13.49 0.53
N VAL A 391 9.20 12.70 -0.23
CA VAL A 391 7.85 13.09 -0.67
C VAL A 391 6.87 13.05 0.51
N MET A 392 6.98 12.02 1.34
CA MET A 392 6.14 11.87 2.52
C MET A 392 6.39 13.01 3.53
N THR A 393 7.65 13.35 3.79
CA THR A 393 8.03 14.49 4.66
C THR A 393 7.39 15.79 4.19
N THR A 394 7.44 16.06 2.88
CA THR A 394 6.80 17.26 2.31
C THR A 394 5.29 17.27 2.56
N ALA A 395 4.63 16.14 2.35
CA ALA A 395 3.19 16.03 2.56
C ALA A 395 2.80 16.12 4.04
N LEU A 396 3.52 15.45 4.94
CA LEU A 396 3.26 15.51 6.38
C LEU A 396 3.52 16.90 6.95
N THR A 397 4.57 17.57 6.50
CA THR A 397 4.84 18.98 6.87
C THR A 397 3.71 19.90 6.41
N GLY A 398 3.23 19.72 5.17
CA GLY A 398 2.09 20.47 4.64
C GLY A 398 0.81 20.22 5.43
N MET A 399 0.53 18.96 5.79
CA MET A 399 -0.61 18.57 6.63
C MET A 399 -0.58 19.24 8.00
N CYS A 400 0.57 19.23 8.67
CA CYS A 400 0.71 19.88 9.96
C CYS A 400 0.48 21.41 9.86
N LYS A 401 1.03 22.06 8.83
CA LYS A 401 0.79 23.49 8.56
C LYS A 401 -0.70 23.78 8.31
N ALA A 402 -1.38 22.92 7.54
CA ALA A 402 -2.81 23.05 7.31
C ALA A 402 -3.63 22.87 8.60
N ILE A 403 -3.27 21.92 9.45
CA ILE A 403 -3.90 21.74 10.78
C ILE A 403 -3.77 22.99 11.61
N LEU A 404 -2.56 23.51 11.80
CA LEU A 404 -2.31 24.71 12.61
C LEU A 404 -3.05 25.93 12.03
N ASN A 405 -3.02 26.10 10.70
CA ASN A 405 -3.73 27.17 10.02
C ASN A 405 -5.25 27.10 10.23
N LEU A 406 -5.86 25.92 10.13
CA LEU A 406 -7.29 25.73 10.35
C LEU A 406 -7.68 26.05 11.81
N TYR A 407 -6.85 25.70 12.78
CA TYR A 407 -7.08 26.09 14.18
C TYR A 407 -6.94 27.61 14.40
N ASN A 408 -6.00 28.28 13.71
CA ASN A 408 -5.87 29.74 13.78
C ASN A 408 -7.10 30.43 13.16
N LEU A 409 -7.62 29.91 12.04
CA LEU A 409 -8.77 30.49 11.36
C LEU A 409 -10.09 30.28 12.11
N TYR A 410 -10.29 29.10 12.66
CA TYR A 410 -11.59 28.66 13.17
C TYR A 410 -11.60 28.25 14.63
N GLY A 411 -10.47 27.85 15.19
CA GLY A 411 -10.32 27.44 16.60
C GLY A 411 -9.94 28.57 17.55
N GLY A 412 -9.70 29.78 17.02
CA GLY A 412 -9.33 30.95 17.84
C GLY A 412 -7.95 30.87 18.48
N THR A 413 -7.04 30.09 17.90
CA THR A 413 -5.64 29.98 18.33
C THR A 413 -4.74 30.91 17.50
N ASN A 414 -3.48 31.04 17.90
CA ASN A 414 -2.48 31.82 17.19
C ASN A 414 -1.15 31.06 17.17
N PHE A 415 -1.16 29.88 16.52
CA PHE A 415 0.02 29.05 16.33
C PHE A 415 0.94 29.63 15.24
N ASP A 416 2.23 29.37 15.35
CA ASP A 416 3.18 29.71 14.28
C ASP A 416 3.06 28.64 13.15
N ILE A 417 2.54 29.08 11.98
CA ILE A 417 2.38 28.20 10.81
C ILE A 417 3.72 27.85 10.16
N ASP A 418 4.74 28.71 10.34
CA ASP A 418 6.07 28.52 9.79
C ASP A 418 7.02 27.82 10.78
N THR A 419 6.50 27.29 11.88
CA THR A 419 7.26 26.49 12.84
C THR A 419 8.01 25.35 12.11
N GLU A 420 9.22 25.04 12.60
CA GLU A 420 10.00 23.91 12.09
C GLU A 420 9.32 22.60 12.52
N ILE A 421 8.97 21.78 11.53
CA ILE A 421 8.35 20.48 11.73
C ILE A 421 9.37 19.40 11.39
N THR A 422 9.72 18.60 12.38
CA THR A 422 10.64 17.46 12.22
C THR A 422 9.83 16.17 12.16
N ILE A 423 10.11 15.36 11.14
CA ILE A 423 9.52 14.03 10.97
C ILE A 423 10.64 13.02 11.13
N ASP A 424 10.50 12.17 12.13
CA ASP A 424 11.47 11.11 12.43
C ASP A 424 10.88 9.76 12.00
N TYR A 425 11.58 9.10 11.06
CA TYR A 425 11.22 7.77 10.54
C TYR A 425 12.00 6.70 11.33
N ASP A 426 11.35 5.56 11.61
CA ASP A 426 12.04 4.46 12.28
C ASP A 426 12.86 3.61 11.29
N ASP A 427 14.11 3.99 11.12
CA ASP A 427 15.08 3.25 10.31
C ASP A 427 15.64 1.98 10.98
N SER A 428 15.10 1.56 12.13
CA SER A 428 15.65 0.47 12.95
C SER A 428 15.70 -0.89 12.24
N ILE A 429 14.90 -1.09 11.21
CA ILE A 429 14.88 -2.34 10.40
C ILE A 429 16.09 -2.43 9.48
N ILE A 430 16.69 -1.29 9.10
CA ILE A 430 17.72 -1.19 8.07
C ILE A 430 19.07 -0.84 8.67
N ASP A 431 19.08 -0.20 9.85
CA ASP A 431 20.30 0.26 10.51
C ASP A 431 20.95 -0.87 11.31
N ASP A 432 22.25 -1.11 11.06
CA ASP A 432 23.08 -2.01 11.86
C ASP A 432 23.38 -1.32 13.20
N THR A 433 22.43 -1.42 14.13
CA THR A 433 22.52 -0.82 15.47
C THR A 433 23.79 -1.24 16.19
N GLU A 434 24.32 -2.45 15.94
CA GLU A 434 25.58 -2.91 16.54
C GLU A 434 26.77 -2.12 16.01
N LYS A 435 26.84 -1.85 14.70
CA LYS A 435 27.93 -1.03 14.12
C LYS A 435 27.84 0.42 14.58
N THR A 436 26.66 0.99 14.61
CA THR A 436 26.44 2.36 15.08
C THR A 436 26.83 2.47 16.57
N GLN A 437 26.48 1.49 17.40
CA GLN A 437 26.92 1.44 18.80
C GLN A 437 28.41 1.23 18.94
N GLN A 438 29.03 0.34 18.16
CA GLN A 438 30.47 0.10 18.17
C GLN A 438 31.24 1.33 17.73
N LYS A 439 30.78 2.03 16.68
CA LYS A 439 31.37 3.26 16.17
C LYS A 439 31.25 4.39 17.21
N ALA A 440 30.04 4.60 17.76
CA ALA A 440 29.82 5.60 18.79
C ALA A 440 30.67 5.32 20.05
N MET A 441 30.80 4.05 20.44
CA MET A 441 31.65 3.66 21.56
C MET A 441 33.14 3.87 21.30
N ALA A 442 33.58 3.62 20.05
CA ALA A 442 34.97 3.89 19.64
C ALA A 442 35.25 5.40 19.61
N GLU A 443 34.34 6.20 19.10
CA GLU A 443 34.44 7.67 19.06
C GLU A 443 34.38 8.30 20.46
N PHE A 444 33.54 7.77 21.34
CA PHE A 444 33.47 8.15 22.75
C PHE A 444 34.77 7.84 23.49
N ASN A 445 35.29 6.61 23.32
CA ASN A 445 36.55 6.20 23.91
C ASN A 445 37.76 6.99 23.37
N ALA A 446 37.67 7.45 22.12
CA ALA A 446 38.68 8.31 21.49
C ALA A 446 38.52 9.79 21.92
N GLY A 447 37.49 10.15 22.67
CA GLY A 447 37.21 11.52 23.11
C GLY A 447 36.73 12.45 21.98
N LEU A 448 36.24 11.89 20.88
CA LEU A 448 35.72 12.63 19.73
C LEU A 448 34.28 13.12 19.91
N ILE A 449 33.48 12.40 20.69
CA ILE A 449 32.11 12.76 21.03
C ILE A 449 31.93 12.80 22.55
N ASP A 450 31.00 13.64 23.02
CA ASP A 450 30.69 13.74 24.44
C ASP A 450 29.68 12.65 24.90
N GLN A 451 29.46 12.57 26.19
CA GLN A 451 28.54 11.59 26.77
C GLN A 451 27.07 11.79 26.33
N VAL A 452 26.69 13.05 26.06
CA VAL A 452 25.35 13.39 25.58
C VAL A 452 25.18 12.88 24.14
N GLU A 453 26.18 13.13 23.31
CA GLU A 453 26.17 12.70 21.90
C GLU A 453 26.26 11.18 21.77
N TYR A 454 27.04 10.52 22.63
CA TYR A 454 27.06 9.07 22.75
C TYR A 454 25.67 8.47 23.04
N PHE A 455 24.94 8.99 24.03
CA PHE A 455 23.61 8.51 24.34
C PHE A 455 22.57 8.93 23.31
N ALA A 456 22.71 10.09 22.66
CA ALA A 456 21.87 10.49 21.55
C ALA A 456 21.98 9.47 20.39
N LEU A 457 23.20 9.10 20.00
CA LEU A 457 23.46 8.16 18.90
C LEU A 457 23.06 6.70 19.27
N THR A 458 23.40 6.23 20.48
CA THR A 458 23.20 4.84 20.87
C THR A 458 21.77 4.50 21.28
N ARG A 459 21.00 5.48 21.76
CA ARG A 459 19.62 5.33 22.21
C ARG A 459 18.61 6.04 21.30
N LYS A 460 19.09 6.64 20.19
CA LYS A 460 18.25 7.41 19.25
C LYS A 460 17.43 8.50 19.97
N LEU A 461 18.07 9.21 20.91
CA LEU A 461 17.44 10.31 21.67
C LEU A 461 17.78 11.64 20.99
N THR A 462 16.88 12.61 21.10
CA THR A 462 17.23 13.99 20.76
C THR A 462 18.31 14.50 21.72
N ARG A 463 19.11 15.47 21.31
CA ARG A 463 20.18 16.04 22.15
C ARG A 463 19.66 16.56 23.50
N GLU A 464 18.46 17.11 23.52
CA GLU A 464 17.80 17.56 24.74
C GLU A 464 17.39 16.40 25.65
N GLN A 465 16.82 15.33 25.08
CA GLN A 465 16.47 14.12 25.83
C GLN A 465 17.73 13.42 26.37
N ALA A 466 18.77 13.34 25.54
CA ALA A 466 20.06 12.78 25.95
C ALA A 466 20.71 13.63 27.08
N THR A 467 20.59 14.96 27.02
CA THR A 467 21.07 15.86 28.08
C THR A 467 20.33 15.63 29.40
N LYS A 468 19.00 15.51 29.37
CA LYS A 468 18.19 15.17 30.56
C LYS A 468 18.58 13.81 31.12
N PHE A 469 18.71 12.82 30.23
CA PHE A 469 19.10 11.46 30.61
C PHE A 469 20.48 11.40 31.29
N VAL A 470 21.47 12.09 30.75
CA VAL A 470 22.82 12.20 31.33
C VAL A 470 22.80 12.93 32.66
N ALA A 471 21.97 13.98 32.79
CA ALA A 471 21.79 14.71 34.08
C ALA A 471 21.16 13.80 35.15
N GLU A 472 20.15 13.02 34.82
CA GLU A 472 19.51 12.06 35.71
C GLU A 472 20.47 10.94 36.14
N MET A 473 21.26 10.41 35.20
CA MET A 473 22.31 9.42 35.54
C MET A 473 23.33 9.98 36.52
N LYS A 474 23.84 11.20 36.29
CA LYS A 474 24.79 11.83 37.20
C LYS A 474 24.18 12.09 38.59
N ALA A 475 22.93 12.50 38.66
CA ALA A 475 22.22 12.65 39.91
C ALA A 475 22.06 11.34 40.68
N THR A 476 21.78 10.24 39.96
CA THR A 476 21.64 8.89 40.55
C THR A 476 22.96 8.33 41.03
N ASP A 477 24.06 8.58 40.34
CA ASP A 477 25.41 8.13 40.73
C ASP A 477 25.87 8.93 41.97
N THR A 478 25.63 10.24 42.00
CA THR A 478 25.91 11.06 43.18
C THR A 478 25.11 10.59 44.40
N MET A 479 23.84 10.20 44.24
CA MET A 479 23.03 9.63 45.32
C MET A 479 23.57 8.30 45.81
N LYS A 480 24.07 7.43 44.90
CA LYS A 480 24.71 6.15 45.28
C LYS A 480 26.01 6.37 46.01
N GLU A 481 26.84 7.31 45.61
CA GLU A 481 28.07 7.68 46.30
C GLU A 481 27.77 8.23 47.70
N VAL A 482 26.81 9.14 47.84
CA VAL A 482 26.36 9.68 49.13
C VAL A 482 25.82 8.54 50.02
N SER A 483 24.97 7.65 49.51
CA SER A 483 24.45 6.50 50.23
C SER A 483 25.54 5.55 50.67
N SER A 484 26.56 5.31 49.82
CA SER A 484 27.71 4.46 50.19
C SER A 484 28.62 5.11 51.26
N LEU A 485 28.79 6.42 51.21
CA LEU A 485 29.49 7.18 52.23
C LEU A 485 28.71 7.21 53.56
N MET A 486 27.39 7.42 53.55
CA MET A 486 26.55 7.33 54.74
C MET A 486 26.61 5.96 55.38
N ASN A 487 26.54 4.90 54.60
CA ASN A 487 26.71 3.52 55.09
C ASN A 487 28.12 3.23 55.62
N SER A 488 29.16 3.90 55.12
CA SER A 488 30.52 3.78 55.61
C SER A 488 30.77 4.54 56.93
N PHE A 489 29.96 5.57 57.23
CA PHE A 489 29.99 6.34 58.46
C PHE A 489 29.01 5.86 59.54
N GLY A 490 28.21 4.80 59.23
CA GLY A 490 27.32 4.22 60.22
C GLY A 490 26.13 5.08 60.63
N ILE A 491 25.66 5.97 59.73
CA ILE A 491 24.50 6.81 59.93
C ILE A 491 23.35 6.31 59.03
#